data_1474b948685882e401afeb4e2c3576cd
#
_entry.id   1474b948685882e401afeb4e2c3576cd
#
_cell.length_a   1.000
_cell.length_b   1.000
_cell.length_c   1.000
_cell.angle_alpha   90.00
_cell.angle_beta   90.00
_cell.angle_gamma   90.00
#
_symmetry.space_group_name_H-M   'P 1'
#
loop_
_entity.id
_entity.type
_entity.pdbx_description
1 polymer ?
#
loop_
_entity_poly.entity_id
_entity_poly.type
_entity_poly.pdbx_seq_one_letter_code
_entity_poly.pdbx_strand_id
1 'polypeptide(L)'
;LKQAFDQVAETYDRWYDTPDGQAVFNVELRCLQSLCAHLHGRWLEVGIGTGRFASNLGVAEGIDPSPRMLEIAVQRGIRTYAGQAEDLPFPESSFDGVLMALALCFLADSMKSLKECHRVLRSKGRLLLGIVPADSPWGGEYMEKASKGHPVYTLAQFRTATEIVWLAENAGFALLRAASALFWKPGETPRTEPRVEKGIVPEAGFLGFLFGKTTPKHPNGNDSEDQR
;
A
#
# COMPACT_ATOMS: atom_id res chain seq x y z
N LEU A 1 -9.63 15.00 2.62
CA LEU A 1 -8.46 14.15 2.87
C LEU A 1 -7.20 14.99 3.15
N LYS A 2 -6.71 15.77 2.19
CA LYS A 2 -5.48 16.59 2.30
C LYS A 2 -5.41 17.37 3.62
N GLN A 3 -6.44 18.18 3.93
CA GLN A 3 -6.46 19.04 5.12
C GLN A 3 -6.36 18.22 6.43
N ALA A 4 -7.00 17.05 6.50
CA ALA A 4 -6.93 16.22 7.70
C ALA A 4 -5.51 15.69 7.93
N PHE A 5 -4.82 15.23 6.87
CA PHE A 5 -3.45 14.77 6.97
C PHE A 5 -2.44 15.90 7.22
N ASP A 6 -2.66 17.10 6.66
CA ASP A 6 -1.85 18.28 6.98
C ASP A 6 -1.87 18.60 8.48
N GLN A 7 -3.04 18.46 9.13
CA GLN A 7 -3.20 18.77 10.55
C GLN A 7 -2.52 17.75 11.48
N VAL A 8 -2.41 16.51 11.05
CA VAL A 8 -1.92 15.43 11.90
C VAL A 8 -0.50 14.95 11.54
N ALA A 9 0.13 15.49 10.50
CA ALA A 9 1.37 14.96 9.91
C ALA A 9 2.46 14.66 10.96
N GLU A 10 2.76 15.62 11.83
CA GLU A 10 3.79 15.46 12.86
C GLU A 10 3.39 14.47 13.95
N THR A 11 2.11 14.49 14.39
CA THR A 11 1.63 13.56 15.41
C THR A 11 1.55 12.14 14.87
N TYR A 12 1.11 11.99 13.62
CA TYR A 12 1.10 10.73 12.89
C TYR A 12 2.52 10.16 12.77
N ASP A 13 3.49 10.97 12.38
CA ASP A 13 4.87 10.52 12.23
C ASP A 13 5.48 10.12 13.59
N ARG A 14 5.30 10.94 14.62
CA ARG A 14 5.82 10.65 15.97
C ARG A 14 5.21 9.40 16.61
N TRP A 15 3.99 9.01 16.21
CA TRP A 15 3.43 7.76 16.73
C TRP A 15 4.32 6.56 16.42
N TYR A 16 4.91 6.52 15.25
CA TYR A 16 5.84 5.45 14.87
C TYR A 16 7.15 5.44 15.69
N ASP A 17 7.44 6.50 16.44
CA ASP A 17 8.60 6.57 17.34
C ASP A 17 8.27 6.09 18.77
N THR A 18 6.99 5.84 19.06
CA THR A 18 6.58 5.18 20.32
C THR A 18 6.94 3.68 20.27
N PRO A 19 7.11 3.02 21.44
CA PRO A 19 7.38 1.58 21.48
C PRO A 19 6.36 0.74 20.71
N ASP A 20 5.06 1.04 20.86
CA ASP A 20 3.98 0.35 20.17
C ASP A 20 3.99 0.61 18.66
N GLY A 21 4.18 1.87 18.26
CA GLY A 21 4.26 2.26 16.86
C GLY A 21 5.44 1.64 16.15
N GLN A 22 6.61 1.58 16.79
CA GLN A 22 7.80 0.91 16.25
C GLN A 22 7.55 -0.60 16.08
N ALA A 23 6.93 -1.24 17.06
CA ALA A 23 6.65 -2.68 16.99
C ALA A 23 5.69 -3.00 15.83
N VAL A 24 4.62 -2.22 15.67
CA VAL A 24 3.67 -2.35 14.56
C VAL A 24 4.38 -2.12 13.23
N PHE A 25 5.07 -0.99 13.08
CA PHE A 25 5.79 -0.64 11.87
C PHE A 25 6.80 -1.71 11.45
N ASN A 26 7.59 -2.22 12.41
CA ASN A 26 8.61 -3.21 12.12
C ASN A 26 8.04 -4.52 11.55
N VAL A 27 6.89 -4.97 12.06
CA VAL A 27 6.27 -6.20 11.55
C VAL A 27 5.56 -5.98 10.21
N GLU A 28 4.94 -4.82 10.01
CA GLU A 28 4.36 -4.41 8.72
C GLU A 28 5.43 -4.30 7.64
N LEU A 29 6.55 -3.64 7.95
CA LEU A 29 7.69 -3.50 7.06
C LEU A 29 8.26 -4.88 6.67
N ARG A 30 8.46 -5.78 7.65
CA ARG A 30 8.93 -7.15 7.38
C ARG A 30 7.96 -7.94 6.52
N CYS A 31 6.66 -7.74 6.69
CA CYS A 31 5.64 -8.35 5.84
C CYS A 31 5.86 -7.93 4.37
N LEU A 32 5.98 -6.64 4.10
CA LEU A 32 6.23 -6.14 2.75
C LEU A 32 7.59 -6.61 2.20
N GLN A 33 8.65 -6.58 3.01
CA GLN A 33 9.97 -7.09 2.63
C GLN A 33 9.96 -8.57 2.25
N SER A 34 9.13 -9.40 2.91
CA SER A 34 9.01 -10.83 2.61
C SER A 34 8.45 -11.10 1.21
N LEU A 35 7.66 -10.18 0.69
CA LEU A 35 7.05 -10.27 -0.65
C LEU A 35 8.00 -9.80 -1.74
N CYS A 36 8.88 -8.86 -1.43
CA CYS A 36 9.76 -8.23 -2.39
C CYS A 36 11.13 -7.97 -1.72
N ALA A 37 11.97 -9.00 -1.69
CA ALA A 37 13.25 -8.98 -0.98
C ALA A 37 14.20 -7.87 -1.49
N HIS A 38 14.11 -7.50 -2.77
CA HIS A 38 14.82 -6.38 -3.36
C HIS A 38 13.93 -5.68 -4.39
N LEU A 39 13.71 -4.39 -4.19
CA LEU A 39 13.00 -3.56 -5.15
C LEU A 39 14.01 -3.13 -6.23
N HIS A 40 14.04 -3.86 -7.33
CA HIS A 40 14.90 -3.49 -8.46
C HIS A 40 14.22 -2.47 -9.36
N GLY A 41 15.02 -1.54 -9.91
CA GLY A 41 14.53 -0.52 -10.83
C GLY A 41 13.92 0.70 -10.14
N ARG A 42 13.10 1.43 -10.85
CA ARG A 42 12.49 2.68 -10.41
C ARG A 42 11.12 2.41 -9.78
N TRP A 43 10.97 2.73 -8.51
CA TRP A 43 9.73 2.56 -7.75
C TRP A 43 9.14 3.91 -7.33
N LEU A 44 7.81 3.98 -7.28
CA LEU A 44 7.03 5.09 -6.76
C LEU A 44 6.19 4.62 -5.57
N GLU A 45 6.22 5.33 -4.45
CA GLU A 45 5.21 5.15 -3.40
C GLU A 45 4.05 6.12 -3.62
N VAL A 46 2.83 5.59 -3.76
CA VAL A 46 1.58 6.35 -3.92
C VAL A 46 0.87 6.44 -2.57
N GLY A 47 0.58 7.67 -2.14
CA GLY A 47 0.16 7.95 -0.77
C GLY A 47 1.33 7.81 0.21
N ILE A 48 2.46 8.42 -0.14
CA ILE A 48 3.74 8.23 0.60
C ILE A 48 3.67 8.71 2.04
N GLY A 49 2.75 9.61 2.38
CA GLY A 49 2.69 10.22 3.68
C GLY A 49 4.04 10.82 4.09
N THR A 50 4.54 10.44 5.26
CA THR A 50 5.85 10.89 5.77
C THR A 50 7.05 10.10 5.23
N GLY A 51 6.84 9.11 4.35
CA GLY A 51 7.89 8.36 3.66
C GLY A 51 8.57 7.26 4.48
N ARG A 52 7.96 6.79 5.56
CA ARG A 52 8.57 5.75 6.42
C ARG A 52 8.74 4.42 5.69
N PHE A 53 7.75 3.96 4.93
CA PHE A 53 7.88 2.72 4.16
C PHE A 53 8.87 2.90 3.01
N ALA A 54 8.75 3.99 2.22
CA ALA A 54 9.66 4.29 1.12
C ALA A 54 11.12 4.25 1.56
N SER A 55 11.49 5.00 2.61
CA SER A 55 12.87 5.10 3.08
C SER A 55 13.44 3.74 3.53
N ASN A 56 12.63 2.88 4.16
CA ASN A 56 13.05 1.57 4.67
C ASN A 56 13.03 0.47 3.60
N LEU A 57 12.28 0.67 2.50
CA LEU A 57 12.23 -0.24 1.36
C LEU A 57 13.13 0.19 0.21
N GLY A 58 13.80 1.34 0.30
CA GLY A 58 14.67 1.86 -0.76
C GLY A 58 13.91 2.47 -1.94
N VAL A 59 12.66 2.91 -1.74
CA VAL A 59 11.89 3.65 -2.74
C VAL A 59 12.28 5.13 -2.68
N ALA A 60 12.78 5.64 -3.79
CA ALA A 60 13.37 6.99 -3.85
C ALA A 60 12.37 8.09 -4.24
N GLU A 61 11.18 7.73 -4.69
CA GLU A 61 10.18 8.66 -5.20
C GLU A 61 8.81 8.40 -4.59
N GLY A 62 8.05 9.46 -4.28
CA GLY A 62 6.71 9.31 -3.73
C GLY A 62 5.79 10.49 -4.01
N ILE A 63 4.48 10.20 -4.02
CA ILE A 63 3.42 11.20 -4.27
C ILE A 63 2.39 11.18 -3.14
N ASP A 64 1.98 12.38 -2.72
CA ASP A 64 0.94 12.58 -1.71
C ASP A 64 0.23 13.91 -1.93
N PRO A 65 -1.08 14.05 -1.62
CA PRO A 65 -1.76 15.33 -1.71
C PRO A 65 -1.43 16.29 -0.56
N SER A 66 -0.85 15.84 0.56
CA SER A 66 -0.55 16.64 1.75
C SER A 66 0.85 17.25 1.70
N PRO A 67 1.01 18.56 1.57
CA PRO A 67 2.32 19.23 1.61
C PRO A 67 3.08 18.98 2.92
N ARG A 68 2.39 18.91 4.07
CA ARG A 68 3.03 18.67 5.37
C ARG A 68 3.61 17.26 5.46
N MET A 69 2.92 16.27 4.92
CA MET A 69 3.46 14.91 4.80
C MET A 69 4.71 14.89 3.92
N LEU A 70 4.64 15.56 2.75
CA LEU A 70 5.76 15.62 1.80
C LEU A 70 7.00 16.33 2.37
N GLU A 71 6.82 17.39 3.19
CA GLU A 71 7.93 18.07 3.88
C GLU A 71 8.71 17.09 4.76
N ILE A 72 8.04 16.20 5.48
CA ILE A 72 8.69 15.19 6.32
C ILE A 72 9.37 14.11 5.44
N ALA A 73 8.72 13.69 4.35
CA ALA A 73 9.30 12.71 3.43
C ALA A 73 10.58 13.23 2.75
N VAL A 74 10.64 14.52 2.41
CA VAL A 74 11.85 15.18 1.87
C VAL A 74 13.00 15.10 2.87
N GLN A 75 12.74 15.28 4.18
CA GLN A 75 13.78 15.16 5.22
C GLN A 75 14.36 13.73 5.30
N ARG A 76 13.63 12.72 4.81
CA ARG A 76 14.11 11.34 4.66
C ARG A 76 14.84 11.07 3.34
N GLY A 77 15.12 12.11 2.55
CA GLY A 77 15.85 12.02 1.29
C GLY A 77 15.03 11.52 0.11
N ILE A 78 13.70 11.55 0.20
CA ILE A 78 12.81 11.07 -0.85
C ILE A 78 12.47 12.23 -1.79
N ARG A 79 12.48 11.96 -3.09
CA ARG A 79 11.95 12.89 -4.10
C ARG A 79 10.43 12.84 -4.07
N THR A 80 9.80 13.95 -3.74
CA THR A 80 8.35 14.01 -3.54
C THR A 80 7.66 14.78 -4.66
N TYR A 81 6.41 14.37 -4.92
CA TYR A 81 5.50 15.03 -5.86
C TYR A 81 4.17 15.31 -5.15
N ALA A 82 3.61 16.49 -5.35
CA ALA A 82 2.28 16.80 -4.88
C ALA A 82 1.24 16.34 -5.92
N GLY A 83 0.30 15.50 -5.51
CA GLY A 83 -0.73 14.98 -6.40
C GLY A 83 -1.60 13.92 -5.77
N GLN A 84 -2.57 13.42 -6.54
CA GLN A 84 -3.53 12.41 -6.10
C GLN A 84 -3.27 11.08 -6.83
N ALA A 85 -3.61 9.99 -6.17
CA ALA A 85 -3.47 8.63 -6.74
C ALA A 85 -4.36 8.41 -7.96
N GLU A 86 -5.48 9.13 -8.03
CA GLU A 86 -6.46 9.07 -9.10
C GLU A 86 -6.04 9.76 -10.41
N ASP A 87 -4.92 10.53 -10.37
CA ASP A 87 -4.39 11.25 -11.54
C ASP A 87 -2.87 11.44 -11.35
N LEU A 88 -2.10 10.40 -11.66
CA LEU A 88 -0.66 10.40 -11.47
C LEU A 88 0.04 11.23 -12.55
N PRO A 89 0.84 12.25 -12.19
CA PRO A 89 1.48 13.17 -13.14
C PRO A 89 2.73 12.54 -13.80
N PHE A 90 2.64 11.27 -14.17
CA PHE A 90 3.72 10.53 -14.80
C PHE A 90 3.26 9.92 -16.11
N PRO A 91 4.13 9.83 -17.13
CA PRO A 91 3.83 9.08 -18.35
C PRO A 91 3.53 7.61 -18.05
N GLU A 92 2.83 6.96 -18.96
CA GLU A 92 2.68 5.50 -18.90
C GLU A 92 4.05 4.80 -18.94
N SER A 93 4.12 3.62 -18.35
CA SER A 93 5.35 2.79 -18.36
C SER A 93 6.60 3.48 -17.81
N SER A 94 6.44 4.32 -16.78
CA SER A 94 7.53 5.08 -16.14
C SER A 94 8.25 4.32 -15.05
N PHE A 95 7.57 3.39 -14.35
CA PHE A 95 8.06 2.72 -13.15
C PHE A 95 8.11 1.20 -13.31
N ASP A 96 9.09 0.59 -12.62
CA ASP A 96 9.21 -0.87 -12.52
C ASP A 96 8.31 -1.41 -11.39
N GLY A 97 8.01 -0.57 -10.41
CA GLY A 97 7.10 -0.90 -9.33
C GLY A 97 6.38 0.29 -8.73
N VAL A 98 5.22 0.00 -8.13
CA VAL A 98 4.45 0.93 -7.29
C VAL A 98 4.28 0.28 -5.94
N LEU A 99 4.58 1.05 -4.89
CA LEU A 99 4.26 0.74 -3.49
C LEU A 99 3.03 1.56 -3.08
N MET A 100 2.12 0.96 -2.35
CA MET A 100 1.02 1.64 -1.68
C MET A 100 0.83 1.00 -0.31
N ALA A 101 1.42 1.58 0.71
CA ALA A 101 1.36 1.09 2.09
C ALA A 101 0.35 1.92 2.89
N LEU A 102 -0.71 1.28 3.40
CA LEU A 102 -1.75 1.87 4.25
C LEU A 102 -2.50 3.09 3.63
N ALA A 103 -2.37 3.30 2.31
CA ALA A 103 -2.95 4.46 1.63
C ALA A 103 -4.29 4.15 0.93
N LEU A 104 -4.50 2.91 0.46
CA LEU A 104 -5.64 2.56 -0.39
C LEU A 104 -6.99 2.83 0.29
N CYS A 105 -7.09 2.69 1.60
CA CYS A 105 -8.32 2.96 2.36
C CYS A 105 -8.71 4.44 2.38
N PHE A 106 -7.81 5.34 2.06
CA PHE A 106 -8.06 6.78 2.06
C PHE A 106 -8.34 7.36 0.67
N LEU A 107 -8.30 6.56 -0.39
CA LEU A 107 -8.51 7.03 -1.76
C LEU A 107 -10.00 7.21 -2.04
N ALA A 108 -10.35 8.30 -2.70
CA ALA A 108 -11.72 8.61 -3.07
C ALA A 108 -12.26 7.61 -4.12
N ASP A 109 -11.41 7.24 -5.08
CA ASP A 109 -11.70 6.22 -6.09
C ASP A 109 -10.54 5.22 -6.20
N SER A 110 -10.63 4.14 -5.42
CA SER A 110 -9.62 3.09 -5.40
C SER A 110 -9.45 2.40 -6.75
N MET A 111 -10.53 2.23 -7.53
CA MET A 111 -10.46 1.61 -8.85
C MET A 111 -9.69 2.49 -9.83
N LYS A 112 -9.99 3.78 -9.87
CA LYS A 112 -9.28 4.74 -10.71
C LYS A 112 -7.80 4.83 -10.33
N SER A 113 -7.51 4.87 -9.04
CA SER A 113 -6.13 4.89 -8.51
C SER A 113 -5.33 3.66 -8.91
N LEU A 114 -5.92 2.46 -8.81
CA LEU A 114 -5.27 1.23 -9.24
C LEU A 114 -5.06 1.19 -10.76
N LYS A 115 -5.99 1.73 -11.56
CA LYS A 115 -5.79 1.88 -13.01
C LYS A 115 -4.66 2.85 -13.35
N GLU A 116 -4.52 3.95 -12.60
CA GLU A 116 -3.38 4.86 -12.75
C GLU A 116 -2.05 4.18 -12.37
N CYS A 117 -2.02 3.42 -11.26
CA CYS A 117 -0.87 2.58 -10.93
C CYS A 117 -0.53 1.61 -12.06
N HIS A 118 -1.55 0.96 -12.65
CA HIS A 118 -1.36 0.08 -13.80
C HIS A 118 -0.81 0.83 -15.01
N ARG A 119 -1.31 2.02 -15.32
CA ARG A 119 -0.87 2.84 -16.45
C ARG A 119 0.61 3.22 -16.33
N VAL A 120 1.03 3.70 -15.17
CA VAL A 120 2.42 4.15 -14.95
C VAL A 120 3.43 3.02 -14.82
N LEU A 121 2.98 1.79 -14.57
CA LEU A 121 3.85 0.62 -14.51
C LEU A 121 4.27 0.15 -15.91
N ARG A 122 5.54 -0.22 -16.04
CA ARG A 122 6.08 -0.90 -17.22
C ARG A 122 5.45 -2.29 -17.41
N SER A 123 5.62 -2.85 -18.60
CA SER A 123 5.38 -4.28 -18.82
C SER A 123 6.17 -5.10 -17.79
N LYS A 124 5.53 -6.10 -17.16
CA LYS A 124 6.07 -6.88 -16.03
C LYS A 124 6.26 -6.09 -14.71
N GLY A 125 5.77 -4.85 -14.63
CA GLY A 125 5.80 -4.04 -13.41
C GLY A 125 5.07 -4.70 -12.25
N ARG A 126 5.40 -4.28 -11.03
CA ARG A 126 4.87 -4.84 -9.79
C ARG A 126 4.11 -3.79 -8.99
N LEU A 127 3.00 -4.21 -8.39
CA LEU A 127 2.28 -3.42 -7.38
C LEU A 127 2.41 -4.14 -6.04
N LEU A 128 2.99 -3.45 -5.05
CA LEU A 128 3.10 -3.91 -3.67
C LEU A 128 2.12 -3.13 -2.81
N LEU A 129 1.12 -3.82 -2.26
CA LEU A 129 0.12 -3.21 -1.37
C LEU A 129 0.33 -3.67 0.07
N GLY A 130 0.13 -2.75 1.03
CA GLY A 130 0.00 -3.04 2.45
C GLY A 130 -1.32 -2.49 2.98
N ILE A 131 -2.12 -3.31 3.63
CA ILE A 131 -3.43 -2.93 4.17
C ILE A 131 -3.67 -3.44 5.58
N VAL A 132 -4.56 -2.76 6.30
CA VAL A 132 -5.25 -3.31 7.47
C VAL A 132 -6.61 -3.84 7.00
N PRO A 133 -6.88 -5.16 7.10
CA PRO A 133 -8.15 -5.73 6.64
C PRO A 133 -9.32 -5.27 7.50
N ALA A 134 -10.46 -4.99 6.87
CA ALA A 134 -11.69 -4.55 7.57
C ALA A 134 -12.20 -5.58 8.58
N ASP A 135 -12.05 -6.85 8.27
CA ASP A 135 -12.50 -8.01 9.06
C ASP A 135 -11.46 -8.49 10.10
N SER A 136 -10.36 -7.75 10.27
CA SER A 136 -9.36 -8.02 11.30
C SER A 136 -9.64 -7.30 12.62
N PRO A 137 -9.04 -7.73 13.76
CA PRO A 137 -9.12 -7.00 15.02
C PRO A 137 -8.63 -5.55 14.92
N TRP A 138 -7.60 -5.29 14.12
CA TRP A 138 -7.08 -3.94 13.89
C TRP A 138 -8.01 -3.09 13.01
N GLY A 139 -8.62 -3.67 11.98
CA GLY A 139 -9.65 -3.02 11.19
C GLY A 139 -10.86 -2.64 12.04
N GLY A 140 -11.32 -3.54 12.92
CA GLY A 140 -12.39 -3.28 13.88
C GLY A 140 -12.09 -2.11 14.80
N GLU A 141 -10.88 -2.05 15.37
CA GLU A 141 -10.43 -0.94 16.22
C GLU A 141 -10.42 0.41 15.48
N TYR A 142 -9.94 0.43 14.23
CA TYR A 142 -9.90 1.67 13.45
C TYR A 142 -11.30 2.13 13.01
N MET A 143 -12.20 1.20 12.69
CA MET A 143 -13.61 1.51 12.40
C MET A 143 -14.34 2.01 13.66
N GLU A 144 -14.01 1.47 14.85
CA GLU A 144 -14.54 1.98 16.12
C GLU A 144 -14.04 3.41 16.38
N LYS A 145 -12.75 3.69 16.16
CA LYS A 145 -12.21 5.06 16.26
C LYS A 145 -12.88 6.00 15.25
N ALA A 146 -13.17 5.53 14.04
CA ALA A 146 -13.92 6.29 13.05
C ALA A 146 -15.31 6.65 13.54
N SER A 147 -16.06 5.70 14.11
CA SER A 147 -17.40 5.93 14.65
C SER A 147 -17.43 6.94 15.81
N LYS A 148 -16.32 7.07 16.54
CA LYS A 148 -16.10 8.04 17.60
C LYS A 148 -15.58 9.40 17.10
N GLY A 149 -15.52 9.63 15.78
CA GLY A 149 -15.13 10.90 15.18
C GLY A 149 -13.63 11.14 15.08
N HIS A 150 -12.79 10.09 15.02
CA HIS A 150 -11.36 10.26 14.81
C HIS A 150 -11.06 10.96 13.48
N PRO A 151 -10.27 12.06 13.48
CA PRO A 151 -10.16 12.98 12.32
C PRO A 151 -9.64 12.34 11.04
N VAL A 152 -8.88 11.27 11.14
CA VAL A 152 -8.32 10.54 9.98
C VAL A 152 -9.18 9.33 9.63
N TYR A 153 -9.52 8.49 10.62
CA TYR A 153 -10.21 7.23 10.32
C TYR A 153 -11.65 7.39 9.85
N THR A 154 -12.32 8.51 10.16
CA THR A 154 -13.63 8.86 9.56
C THR A 154 -13.59 8.98 8.03
N LEU A 155 -12.41 9.17 7.46
CA LEU A 155 -12.20 9.27 6.02
C LEU A 155 -11.81 7.93 5.38
N ALA A 156 -11.53 6.90 6.20
CA ALA A 156 -11.04 5.61 5.72
C ALA A 156 -12.19 4.71 5.26
N GLN A 157 -11.95 4.02 4.15
CA GLN A 157 -12.81 2.95 3.62
C GLN A 157 -12.05 1.63 3.74
N PHE A 158 -12.12 1.02 4.92
CA PHE A 158 -11.48 -0.28 5.12
C PHE A 158 -12.16 -1.35 4.26
N ARG A 159 -11.35 -2.27 3.73
CA ARG A 159 -11.80 -3.35 2.86
C ARG A 159 -11.22 -4.69 3.32
N THR A 160 -11.95 -5.76 3.02
CA THR A 160 -11.47 -7.12 3.24
C THR A 160 -10.39 -7.50 2.23
N ALA A 161 -9.63 -8.56 2.52
CA ALA A 161 -8.66 -9.12 1.59
C ALA A 161 -9.27 -9.46 0.22
N THR A 162 -10.47 -10.06 0.22
CA THR A 162 -11.19 -10.45 -1.00
C THR A 162 -11.54 -9.24 -1.86
N GLU A 163 -12.02 -8.16 -1.26
CA GLU A 163 -12.35 -6.93 -1.98
C GLU A 163 -11.10 -6.27 -2.60
N ILE A 164 -9.95 -6.30 -1.89
CA ILE A 164 -8.69 -5.77 -2.40
C ILE A 164 -8.20 -6.57 -3.61
N VAL A 165 -8.23 -7.90 -3.53
CA VAL A 165 -7.83 -8.76 -4.65
C VAL A 165 -8.76 -8.52 -5.84
N TRP A 166 -10.07 -8.47 -5.61
CA TRP A 166 -11.04 -8.17 -6.66
C TRP A 166 -10.80 -6.81 -7.34
N LEU A 167 -10.54 -5.76 -6.56
CA LEU A 167 -10.24 -4.43 -7.08
C LEU A 167 -8.98 -4.45 -7.95
N ALA A 168 -7.90 -5.08 -7.48
CA ALA A 168 -6.65 -5.15 -8.20
C ALA A 168 -6.78 -5.94 -9.51
N GLU A 169 -7.48 -7.08 -9.49
CA GLU A 169 -7.72 -7.89 -10.69
C GLU A 169 -8.54 -7.11 -11.75
N ASN A 170 -9.58 -6.40 -11.32
CA ASN A 170 -10.38 -5.56 -12.23
C ASN A 170 -9.64 -4.30 -12.71
N ALA A 171 -8.55 -3.92 -12.05
CA ALA A 171 -7.65 -2.86 -12.50
C ALA A 171 -6.52 -3.37 -13.43
N GLY A 172 -6.47 -4.67 -13.75
CA GLY A 172 -5.49 -5.25 -14.67
C GLY A 172 -4.25 -5.84 -14.00
N PHE A 173 -4.39 -6.30 -12.76
CA PHE A 173 -3.33 -6.97 -12.02
C PHE A 173 -3.65 -8.46 -11.79
N ALA A 174 -2.63 -9.26 -11.54
CA ALA A 174 -2.78 -10.64 -11.07
C ALA A 174 -2.05 -10.80 -9.74
N LEU A 175 -2.70 -11.45 -8.76
CA LEU A 175 -2.07 -11.73 -7.47
C LEU A 175 -0.94 -12.76 -7.66
N LEU A 176 0.25 -12.42 -7.22
CA LEU A 176 1.43 -13.29 -7.28
C LEU A 176 1.74 -13.91 -5.92
N ARG A 177 1.71 -13.10 -4.87
CA ARG A 177 2.02 -13.51 -3.50
C ARG A 177 1.22 -12.67 -2.51
N ALA A 178 0.93 -13.26 -1.36
CA ALA A 178 0.42 -12.56 -0.19
C ALA A 178 1.22 -12.96 1.05
N ALA A 179 1.24 -12.10 2.05
CA ALA A 179 1.80 -12.36 3.36
C ALA A 179 0.95 -11.70 4.43
N SER A 180 0.95 -12.27 5.61
CA SER A 180 0.18 -11.85 6.77
C SER A 180 1.09 -11.55 7.94
N ALA A 181 0.74 -10.51 8.70
CA ALA A 181 1.51 -10.05 9.85
C ALA A 181 0.59 -9.42 10.91
N LEU A 182 1.16 -8.94 12.00
CA LEU A 182 0.45 -8.25 13.07
C LEU A 182 -0.60 -9.15 13.75
N PHE A 183 -0.11 -10.25 14.38
CA PHE A 183 -0.94 -11.29 15.02
C PHE A 183 -1.25 -11.04 16.49
N TRP A 184 -1.21 -9.81 16.97
CA TRP A 184 -1.70 -9.39 18.28
C TRP A 184 -2.79 -8.33 18.11
N LYS A 185 -3.64 -8.21 19.10
CA LYS A 185 -4.75 -7.25 19.07
C LYS A 185 -4.28 -5.85 19.51
N PRO A 186 -4.98 -4.79 19.07
CA PRO A 186 -4.78 -3.46 19.64
C PRO A 186 -4.85 -3.48 21.16
N GLY A 187 -3.88 -2.80 21.81
CA GLY A 187 -3.79 -2.75 23.28
C GLY A 187 -3.12 -3.96 23.94
N GLU A 188 -2.85 -5.03 23.22
CA GLU A 188 -2.00 -6.12 23.71
C GLU A 188 -0.51 -5.73 23.62
N THR A 189 0.30 -6.29 24.53
CA THR A 189 1.75 -6.09 24.47
C THR A 189 2.30 -6.62 23.13
N PRO A 190 3.01 -5.79 22.37
CA PRO A 190 3.61 -6.21 21.12
C PRO A 190 4.54 -7.40 21.31
N ARG A 191 4.51 -8.33 20.36
CA ARG A 191 5.44 -9.46 20.36
C ARG A 191 6.81 -9.00 19.89
N THR A 192 7.85 -9.37 20.61
CA THR A 192 9.24 -8.99 20.31
C THR A 192 9.76 -9.61 19.03
N GLU A 193 9.28 -10.81 18.69
CA GLU A 193 9.64 -11.47 17.42
C GLU A 193 8.53 -11.24 16.37
N PRO A 194 8.84 -10.57 15.26
CA PRO A 194 7.86 -10.33 14.21
C PRO A 194 7.52 -11.64 13.49
N ARG A 195 6.29 -12.09 13.68
CA ARG A 195 5.72 -13.23 12.95
C ARG A 195 5.18 -12.74 11.61
N VAL A 196 5.69 -13.32 10.52
CA VAL A 196 5.17 -13.13 9.15
C VAL A 196 4.86 -14.49 8.56
N GLU A 197 3.65 -14.65 8.05
CA GLU A 197 3.19 -15.89 7.41
C GLU A 197 2.89 -15.68 5.94
N LYS A 198 3.10 -16.73 5.14
CA LYS A 198 2.75 -16.72 3.70
C LYS A 198 1.24 -16.88 3.53
N GLY A 199 0.68 -16.18 2.54
CA GLY A 199 -0.74 -16.22 2.24
C GLY A 199 -1.56 -15.25 3.07
N ILE A 200 -2.88 -15.42 3.01
CA ILE A 200 -3.88 -14.60 3.72
C ILE A 200 -4.33 -15.40 4.93
N VAL A 201 -4.02 -14.90 6.12
CA VAL A 201 -4.43 -15.47 7.40
C VAL A 201 -5.49 -14.57 8.02
N PRO A 202 -6.70 -15.07 8.31
CA PRO A 202 -7.84 -14.25 8.73
C PRO A 202 -7.62 -13.39 9.98
N GLU A 203 -6.77 -13.87 10.93
CA GLU A 203 -6.52 -13.17 12.20
C GLU A 203 -5.45 -12.07 12.08
N ALA A 204 -4.82 -11.94 10.92
CA ALA A 204 -3.75 -10.97 10.72
C ALA A 204 -4.28 -9.53 10.69
N GLY A 205 -3.68 -8.65 11.49
CA GLY A 205 -3.98 -7.22 11.51
C GLY A 205 -3.42 -6.46 10.32
N PHE A 206 -2.46 -7.05 9.60
CA PHE A 206 -1.85 -6.46 8.41
C PHE A 206 -1.65 -7.51 7.32
N LEU A 207 -2.00 -7.16 6.09
CA LEU A 207 -1.79 -7.97 4.90
C LEU A 207 -0.94 -7.23 3.88
N GLY A 208 0.07 -7.93 3.36
CA GLY A 208 0.84 -7.52 2.20
C GLY A 208 0.42 -8.32 0.97
N PHE A 209 0.35 -7.66 -0.19
CA PHE A 209 0.06 -8.29 -1.47
C PHE A 209 1.08 -7.83 -2.51
N LEU A 210 1.62 -8.77 -3.26
CA LEU A 210 2.41 -8.50 -4.45
C LEU A 210 1.61 -8.91 -5.68
N PHE A 211 1.32 -7.93 -6.53
CA PHE A 211 0.65 -8.14 -7.81
C PHE A 211 1.61 -7.94 -8.98
N GLY A 212 1.34 -8.62 -10.09
CA GLY A 212 1.97 -8.38 -11.38
C GLY A 212 1.02 -7.64 -12.32
N LYS A 213 1.54 -6.67 -13.07
CA LYS A 213 0.78 -6.05 -14.16
C LYS A 213 0.46 -7.10 -15.22
N THR A 214 -0.82 -7.25 -15.58
CA THR A 214 -1.24 -8.09 -16.69
C THR A 214 -1.28 -7.26 -17.97
N THR A 215 -0.86 -7.87 -19.07
CA THR A 215 -1.14 -7.32 -20.41
C THR A 215 -2.53 -7.78 -20.82
N PRO A 216 -3.37 -6.92 -21.42
CA PRO A 216 -4.61 -7.37 -22.02
C PRO A 216 -4.31 -8.52 -22.98
N LYS A 217 -4.99 -9.67 -22.83
CA LYS A 217 -4.97 -10.69 -23.87
C LYS A 217 -5.56 -10.05 -25.12
N HIS A 218 -4.76 -9.93 -26.18
CA HIS A 218 -5.30 -9.57 -27.49
C HIS A 218 -6.38 -10.60 -27.85
N PRO A 219 -7.60 -10.20 -28.26
CA PRO A 219 -8.67 -11.13 -28.61
C PRO A 219 -8.42 -11.91 -29.91
N ASN A 220 -7.25 -11.81 -30.53
CA ASN A 220 -6.90 -12.48 -31.76
C ASN A 220 -5.58 -13.25 -31.61
N GLY A 221 -5.59 -14.33 -30.85
CA GLY A 221 -4.63 -15.41 -30.95
C GLY A 221 -5.27 -16.53 -31.78
N ASN A 222 -5.22 -16.43 -33.11
CA ASN A 222 -5.39 -17.57 -34.00
C ASN A 222 -4.26 -18.55 -33.69
N ASP A 223 -4.56 -19.60 -32.93
CA ASP A 223 -3.79 -20.83 -32.99
C ASP A 223 -3.99 -21.46 -34.35
N SER A 224 -3.25 -20.98 -35.33
CA SER A 224 -3.09 -21.70 -36.60
C SER A 224 -2.19 -22.90 -36.29
N GLU A 225 -2.86 -24.05 -36.12
CA GLU A 225 -2.26 -25.37 -36.27
C GLU A 225 -1.35 -25.38 -37.52
N ASP A 226 -0.07 -25.57 -37.30
CA ASP A 226 0.85 -26.00 -38.35
C ASP A 226 1.00 -27.54 -38.22
N GLN A 227 0.05 -28.23 -38.87
CA GLN A 227 0.21 -29.60 -39.27
C GLN A 227 0.88 -29.61 -40.65
N ARG A 228 2.17 -29.91 -40.66
CA ARG A 228 2.79 -30.66 -41.77
C ARG A 228 4.13 -31.26 -41.36
#